data_92277fd01017cbab1f09f4a96d29558f
#
_entry.id   92277fd01017cbab1f09f4a96d29558f
#
_cell.length_a   1.000
_cell.length_b   1.000
_cell.length_c   1.000
_cell.angle_alpha   90.00
_cell.angle_beta   90.00
_cell.angle_gamma   90.00
#
_symmetry.space_group_name_H-M   'P 1'
#
loop_
_entity.id
_entity.type
_entity.pdbx_description
1 polymer ?
#
loop_
_entity_poly.entity_id
_entity_poly.type
_entity_poly.pdbx_seq_one_letter_code
_entity_poly.pdbx_strand_id
1 'polypeptide(L)'
;DLSGGEGIDVIGSIYDADVMRRLLERQPRSVLCSNMFEHVTDRPALADALTRMLPSGGVLIITVPNSFPYHPDPIDSYFRPGPDEIHALLPQFDLVRGEIVECGTLLDRYRGSRGFMVSQIVGSVVPYPPGKWLRSLHHWCWLFRTYKVACVVLRKR
;
A
#
# COMPACT_ATOMS: atom_id res chain seq x y z
N ASP A 1 -2.01 -11.71 7.32
CA ASP A 1 -3.16 -10.81 7.28
C ASP A 1 -3.89 -10.84 8.63
N LEU A 2 -4.67 -9.80 8.94
CA LEU A 2 -5.44 -9.74 10.20
C LEU A 2 -6.70 -10.61 10.17
N SER A 3 -7.19 -10.94 9.00
CA SER A 3 -8.37 -11.80 8.78
C SER A 3 -8.03 -12.96 7.86
N GLY A 4 -8.74 -14.09 8.00
CA GLY A 4 -8.60 -15.25 7.13
C GLY A 4 -9.22 -15.02 5.76
N GLY A 5 -8.70 -15.72 4.74
CA GLY A 5 -9.20 -15.69 3.38
C GLY A 5 -8.43 -16.64 2.48
N GLU A 6 -8.85 -16.77 1.23
CA GLU A 6 -8.15 -17.58 0.25
C GLU A 6 -6.73 -17.03 0.02
N GLY A 7 -5.72 -17.90 0.05
CA GLY A 7 -4.31 -17.53 -0.11
C GLY A 7 -3.65 -16.97 1.14
N ILE A 8 -4.33 -16.95 2.31
CA ILE A 8 -3.77 -16.47 3.57
C ILE A 8 -3.31 -17.65 4.42
N ASP A 9 -2.01 -17.80 4.56
CA ASP A 9 -1.39 -18.87 5.34
C ASP A 9 -1.20 -18.56 6.83
N VAL A 10 -1.03 -17.27 7.16
CA VAL A 10 -0.79 -16.81 8.54
C VAL A 10 -1.74 -15.67 8.86
N ILE A 11 -2.59 -15.88 9.85
CA ILE A 11 -3.53 -14.87 10.37
C ILE A 11 -2.91 -14.26 11.62
N GLY A 12 -2.94 -12.94 11.71
CA GLY A 12 -2.50 -12.16 12.86
C GLY A 12 -1.65 -10.95 12.48
N SER A 13 -1.28 -10.19 13.48
CA SER A 13 -0.43 -8.99 13.32
C SER A 13 1.04 -9.38 13.27
N ILE A 14 1.82 -8.74 12.38
CA ILE A 14 3.28 -8.93 12.32
C ILE A 14 3.99 -8.41 13.59
N TYR A 15 3.30 -7.65 14.42
CA TYR A 15 3.78 -7.19 15.72
C TYR A 15 3.61 -8.23 16.83
N ASP A 16 2.80 -9.27 16.59
CA ASP A 16 2.63 -10.39 17.49
C ASP A 16 3.84 -11.32 17.43
N ALA A 17 4.40 -11.66 18.60
CA ALA A 17 5.60 -12.48 18.70
C ALA A 17 5.41 -13.90 18.13
N ASP A 18 4.22 -14.51 18.34
CA ASP A 18 3.94 -15.84 17.82
C ASP A 18 3.75 -15.83 16.30
N VAL A 19 3.10 -14.80 15.75
CA VAL A 19 2.96 -14.61 14.31
C VAL A 19 4.35 -14.42 13.70
N MET A 20 5.18 -13.54 14.27
CA MET A 20 6.54 -13.30 13.81
C MET A 20 7.37 -14.58 13.83
N ARG A 21 7.30 -15.37 14.91
CA ARG A 21 8.00 -16.67 15.01
C ARG A 21 7.58 -17.60 13.88
N ARG A 22 6.29 -17.78 13.62
CA ARG A 22 5.76 -18.61 12.53
C ARG A 22 6.23 -18.14 11.14
N LEU A 23 6.37 -16.84 10.94
CA LEU A 23 6.90 -16.28 9.69
C LEU A 23 8.39 -16.57 9.56
N LEU A 24 9.17 -16.43 10.63
CA LEU A 24 10.61 -16.71 10.64
C LEU A 24 10.94 -18.20 10.46
N GLU A 25 10.09 -19.11 10.95
CA GLU A 25 10.22 -20.56 10.72
C GLU A 25 10.17 -20.92 9.22
N ARG A 26 9.55 -20.09 8.39
CA ARG A 26 9.52 -20.23 6.92
C ARG A 26 10.79 -19.75 6.22
N GLN A 27 11.73 -19.13 6.94
CA GLN A 27 13.01 -18.62 6.45
C GLN A 27 12.86 -17.75 5.17
N PRO A 28 12.05 -16.69 5.18
CA PRO A 28 11.81 -15.88 3.99
C PRO A 28 13.12 -15.23 3.52
N ARG A 29 13.42 -15.36 2.25
CA ARG A 29 14.56 -14.68 1.59
C ARG A 29 14.13 -13.43 0.84
N SER A 30 12.83 -13.27 0.64
CA SER A 30 12.22 -12.05 0.09
C SER A 30 10.88 -11.78 0.75
N VAL A 31 10.55 -10.50 0.89
CA VAL A 31 9.26 -10.01 1.41
C VAL A 31 8.72 -8.97 0.46
N LEU A 32 7.45 -9.09 0.09
CA LEU A 32 6.69 -8.05 -0.59
C LEU A 32 5.75 -7.40 0.42
N CYS A 33 5.96 -6.10 0.67
CA CYS A 33 5.09 -5.25 1.48
C CYS A 33 4.38 -4.26 0.56
N SER A 34 3.18 -4.62 0.14
CA SER A 34 2.42 -3.85 -0.84
C SER A 34 1.32 -3.04 -0.18
N ASN A 35 1.32 -1.72 -0.39
CA ASN A 35 0.27 -0.79 0.04
C ASN A 35 -0.09 -0.95 1.53
N MET A 36 0.92 -0.99 2.39
CA MET A 36 0.74 -1.15 3.83
C MET A 36 1.19 0.08 4.62
N PHE A 37 2.24 0.78 4.18
CA PHE A 37 2.83 1.91 4.92
C PHE A 37 1.87 3.10 5.08
N GLU A 38 0.94 3.30 4.16
CA GLU A 38 -0.11 4.31 4.25
C GLU A 38 -1.18 4.00 5.29
N HIS A 39 -1.31 2.73 5.67
CA HIS A 39 -2.30 2.25 6.63
C HIS A 39 -1.78 2.09 8.06
N VAL A 40 -0.50 2.41 8.30
CA VAL A 40 0.09 2.33 9.64
C VAL A 40 0.50 3.72 10.16
N THR A 41 0.34 3.93 11.45
CA THR A 41 0.79 5.14 12.14
C THR A 41 2.23 5.02 12.63
N ASP A 42 2.61 3.85 13.14
CA ASP A 42 3.97 3.55 13.61
C ASP A 42 4.80 2.87 12.48
N ARG A 43 5.29 3.68 11.56
CA ARG A 43 6.13 3.24 10.45
C ARG A 43 7.49 2.70 10.88
N PRO A 44 8.16 3.28 11.89
CA PRO A 44 9.38 2.68 12.45
C PRO A 44 9.18 1.25 12.95
N ALA A 45 8.10 0.97 13.66
CA ALA A 45 7.80 -0.39 14.13
C ALA A 45 7.55 -1.35 12.97
N LEU A 46 6.87 -0.91 11.89
CA LEU A 46 6.70 -1.70 10.68
C LEU A 46 8.04 -1.99 10.00
N ALA A 47 8.90 -0.97 9.85
CA ALA A 47 10.23 -1.11 9.25
C ALA A 47 11.11 -2.08 10.05
N ASP A 48 11.07 -2.02 11.39
CA ASP A 48 11.77 -2.96 12.25
C ASP A 48 11.27 -4.40 12.09
N ALA A 49 9.94 -4.60 12.08
CA ALA A 49 9.34 -5.91 11.87
C ALA A 49 9.76 -6.52 10.52
N LEU A 50 9.71 -5.74 9.43
CA LEU A 50 10.15 -6.17 8.10
C LEU A 50 11.66 -6.48 8.07
N THR A 51 12.46 -5.69 8.77
CA THR A 51 13.91 -5.91 8.89
C THR A 51 14.22 -7.24 9.59
N ARG A 52 13.51 -7.57 10.65
CA ARG A 52 13.70 -8.83 11.39
C ARG A 52 13.31 -10.07 10.58
N MET A 53 12.36 -9.94 9.65
CA MET A 53 11.90 -11.06 8.82
C MET A 53 12.96 -11.57 7.83
N LEU A 54 13.94 -10.75 7.45
CA LEU A 54 14.88 -11.07 6.39
C LEU A 54 16.30 -11.34 6.94
N PRO A 55 17.01 -12.34 6.41
CA PRO A 55 18.44 -12.53 6.66
C PRO A 55 19.26 -11.44 5.93
N SER A 56 20.56 -11.34 6.25
CA SER A 56 21.49 -10.56 5.43
C SER A 56 21.48 -11.04 3.98
N GLY A 57 21.49 -10.12 3.02
CA GLY A 57 21.31 -10.39 1.60
C GLY A 57 19.85 -10.61 1.15
N GLY A 58 18.90 -10.68 2.09
CA GLY A 58 17.47 -10.80 1.80
C GLY A 58 16.90 -9.57 1.08
N VAL A 59 15.86 -9.76 0.31
CA VAL A 59 15.26 -8.72 -0.54
C VAL A 59 13.91 -8.27 0.02
N LEU A 60 13.73 -6.97 0.15
CA LEU A 60 12.47 -6.33 0.52
C LEU A 60 11.96 -5.50 -0.66
N ILE A 61 10.73 -5.80 -1.09
CA ILE A 61 10.04 -5.03 -2.12
C ILE A 61 8.89 -4.29 -1.44
N ILE A 62 8.84 -2.98 -1.63
CA ILE A 62 7.79 -2.13 -1.04
C ILE A 62 7.10 -1.36 -2.14
N THR A 63 5.76 -1.32 -2.09
CA THR A 63 4.96 -0.40 -2.88
C THR A 63 4.11 0.46 -1.97
N VAL A 64 4.05 1.77 -2.25
CA VAL A 64 3.24 2.73 -1.50
C VAL A 64 2.63 3.74 -2.48
N PRO A 65 1.36 4.13 -2.34
CA PRO A 65 0.80 5.21 -3.13
C PRO A 65 1.62 6.49 -2.99
N ASN A 66 2.05 7.08 -4.12
CA ASN A 66 2.74 8.37 -4.16
C ASN A 66 1.79 9.51 -4.55
N SER A 67 0.91 9.26 -5.54
CA SER A 67 -0.17 10.16 -5.93
C SER A 67 -1.44 9.35 -6.06
N PHE A 68 -2.30 9.41 -5.04
CA PHE A 68 -3.52 8.62 -4.95
C PHE A 68 -4.55 9.33 -4.08
N PRO A 69 -5.87 9.23 -4.42
CA PRO A 69 -6.91 9.80 -3.58
C PRO A 69 -6.93 9.17 -2.18
N TYR A 70 -7.47 9.91 -1.23
CA TYR A 70 -7.75 9.39 0.10
C TYR A 70 -8.65 8.15 0.04
N HIS A 71 -8.25 7.07 0.69
CA HIS A 71 -9.00 5.81 0.75
C HIS A 71 -8.90 5.19 2.15
N PRO A 72 -9.84 5.50 3.06
CA PRO A 72 -9.82 4.98 4.44
C PRO A 72 -10.17 3.48 4.44
N ASP A 73 -9.16 2.62 4.38
CA ASP A 73 -9.32 1.17 4.42
C ASP A 73 -8.21 0.52 5.27
N PRO A 74 -8.37 0.34 6.55
CA PRO A 74 -9.29 1.02 7.48
C PRO A 74 -8.86 2.45 7.82
N ILE A 75 -7.59 2.80 7.66
CA ILE A 75 -6.99 4.11 7.94
C ILE A 75 -6.12 4.49 6.74
N ASP A 76 -6.20 5.74 6.28
CA ASP A 76 -5.21 6.32 5.36
C ASP A 76 -4.52 7.49 6.07
N SER A 77 -3.25 7.34 6.36
CA SER A 77 -2.44 8.35 7.03
C SER A 77 -1.91 9.44 6.10
N TYR A 78 -2.34 9.46 4.83
CA TYR A 78 -1.81 10.33 3.77
C TYR A 78 -0.28 10.20 3.54
N PHE A 79 0.30 9.09 3.96
CA PHE A 79 1.71 8.83 3.66
C PHE A 79 1.87 8.54 2.17
N ARG A 80 2.50 9.47 1.43
CA ARG A 80 2.68 9.43 -0.02
C ARG A 80 4.14 9.66 -0.39
N PRO A 81 5.04 8.77 0.07
CA PRO A 81 6.48 8.97 -0.05
C PRO A 81 7.00 8.78 -1.47
N GLY A 82 8.16 9.36 -1.73
CA GLY A 82 9.04 8.94 -2.81
C GLY A 82 9.92 7.76 -2.41
N PRO A 83 10.67 7.18 -3.37
CA PRO A 83 11.57 6.05 -3.08
C PRO A 83 12.63 6.34 -2.02
N ASP A 84 13.21 7.53 -2.00
CA ASP A 84 14.24 7.92 -1.04
C ASP A 84 13.67 8.04 0.38
N GLU A 85 12.42 8.52 0.52
CA GLU A 85 11.74 8.61 1.81
C GLU A 85 11.41 7.23 2.38
N ILE A 86 11.06 6.26 1.51
CA ILE A 86 10.86 4.87 1.93
C ILE A 86 12.19 4.27 2.38
N HIS A 87 13.27 4.47 1.61
CA HIS A 87 14.60 3.97 1.95
C HIS A 87 15.11 4.56 3.28
N ALA A 88 14.84 5.83 3.55
CA ALA A 88 15.24 6.48 4.81
C ALA A 88 14.64 5.82 6.07
N LEU A 89 13.49 5.13 5.95
CA LEU A 89 12.88 4.36 7.03
C LEU A 89 13.61 3.02 7.29
N LEU A 90 14.47 2.59 6.39
CA LEU A 90 15.09 1.26 6.36
C LEU A 90 16.62 1.36 6.23
N PRO A 91 17.32 2.00 7.18
CA PRO A 91 18.76 2.29 7.07
C PRO A 91 19.64 1.03 7.04
N GLN A 92 19.11 -0.14 7.39
CA GLN A 92 19.83 -1.43 7.32
C GLN A 92 19.84 -2.04 5.92
N PHE A 93 19.20 -1.40 4.96
CA PHE A 93 19.10 -1.89 3.58
C PHE A 93 19.84 -0.97 2.62
N ASP A 94 20.33 -1.54 1.53
CA ASP A 94 20.80 -0.81 0.36
C ASP A 94 19.66 -0.68 -0.65
N LEU A 95 19.50 0.51 -1.22
CA LEU A 95 18.52 0.74 -2.29
C LEU A 95 19.06 0.15 -3.61
N VAL A 96 18.44 -0.93 -4.07
CA VAL A 96 18.79 -1.56 -5.35
C VAL A 96 18.11 -0.85 -6.51
N ARG A 97 16.82 -0.53 -6.35
CA ARG A 97 16.01 0.18 -7.34
C ARG A 97 14.91 0.95 -6.65
N GLY A 98 14.68 2.19 -7.08
CA GLY A 98 13.55 3.01 -6.67
C GLY A 98 12.96 3.72 -7.88
N GLU A 99 11.65 3.63 -8.06
CA GLU A 99 10.96 4.30 -9.15
C GLU A 99 9.53 4.68 -8.77
N ILE A 100 8.98 5.67 -9.46
CA ILE A 100 7.57 6.05 -9.38
C ILE A 100 6.90 5.54 -10.65
N VAL A 101 5.98 4.59 -10.48
CA VAL A 101 5.22 3.97 -11.57
C VAL A 101 3.90 4.70 -11.76
N GLU A 102 3.60 5.08 -12.99
CA GLU A 102 2.32 5.68 -13.36
C GLU A 102 1.30 4.58 -13.69
N CYS A 103 0.16 4.61 -13.00
CA CYS A 103 -0.88 3.57 -13.08
C CYS A 103 -2.12 4.01 -13.87
N GLY A 104 -1.98 5.05 -14.72
CA GLY A 104 -3.11 5.60 -15.47
C GLY A 104 -3.97 6.55 -14.65
N THR A 105 -5.14 6.90 -15.18
CA THR A 105 -6.07 7.86 -14.61
C THR A 105 -7.41 7.21 -14.23
N LEU A 106 -8.26 7.92 -13.50
CA LEU A 106 -9.62 7.47 -13.27
C LEU A 106 -10.41 7.34 -14.59
N LEU A 107 -10.13 8.21 -15.58
CA LEU A 107 -10.74 8.13 -16.90
C LEU A 107 -10.39 6.82 -17.61
N ASP A 108 -9.14 6.37 -17.52
CA ASP A 108 -8.71 5.10 -18.13
C ASP A 108 -9.43 3.91 -17.48
N ARG A 109 -9.64 3.97 -16.16
CA ARG A 109 -10.43 2.98 -15.44
C ARG A 109 -11.89 2.96 -15.87
N TYR A 110 -12.50 4.13 -16.14
CA TYR A 110 -13.86 4.21 -16.67
C TYR A 110 -13.97 3.64 -18.09
N ARG A 111 -13.00 3.89 -18.94
CA ARG A 111 -12.93 3.29 -20.28
C ARG A 111 -12.85 1.78 -20.23
N GLY A 112 -12.16 1.23 -19.23
CA GLY A 112 -12.03 -0.22 -19.01
C GLY A 112 -13.26 -0.89 -18.39
N SER A 113 -14.15 -0.14 -17.70
CA SER A 113 -15.32 -0.69 -17.01
C SER A 113 -16.52 0.26 -17.00
N ARG A 114 -17.48 0.03 -17.91
CA ARG A 114 -18.72 0.80 -17.98
C ARG A 114 -19.56 0.69 -16.71
N GLY A 115 -19.60 -0.47 -16.07
CA GLY A 115 -20.32 -0.69 -14.81
C GLY A 115 -19.76 0.16 -13.67
N PHE A 116 -18.45 0.27 -13.57
CA PHE A 116 -17.79 1.13 -12.59
C PHE A 116 -18.10 2.62 -12.86
N MET A 117 -18.10 3.06 -14.11
CA MET A 117 -18.48 4.42 -14.49
C MET A 117 -19.92 4.75 -14.08
N VAL A 118 -20.87 3.86 -14.38
CA VAL A 118 -22.28 4.05 -14.03
C VAL A 118 -22.46 4.13 -12.51
N SER A 119 -21.85 3.24 -11.75
CA SER A 119 -21.94 3.26 -10.29
C SER A 119 -21.39 4.55 -9.68
N GLN A 120 -20.31 5.11 -10.26
CA GLN A 120 -19.71 6.34 -9.81
C GLN A 120 -20.61 7.56 -10.12
N ILE A 121 -21.20 7.60 -11.31
CA ILE A 121 -22.17 8.66 -11.69
C ILE A 121 -23.37 8.63 -10.74
N VAL A 122 -23.97 7.46 -10.52
CA VAL A 122 -25.12 7.30 -9.60
C VAL A 122 -24.74 7.73 -8.18
N GLY A 123 -23.56 7.31 -7.68
CA GLY A 123 -23.07 7.71 -6.36
C GLY A 123 -22.80 9.20 -6.22
N SER A 124 -22.55 9.91 -7.34
CA SER A 124 -22.33 11.36 -7.35
C SER A 124 -23.63 12.16 -7.39
N VAL A 125 -24.69 11.60 -7.94
CA VAL A 125 -26.02 12.26 -8.06
C VAL A 125 -26.85 12.08 -6.79
N VAL A 126 -26.68 10.95 -6.07
CA VAL A 126 -27.46 10.64 -4.86
C VAL A 126 -26.71 11.12 -3.61
N PRO A 127 -27.17 12.20 -2.92
CA PRO A 127 -26.47 12.82 -1.80
C PRO A 127 -26.61 12.04 -0.47
N TYR A 128 -26.77 10.73 -0.53
CA TYR A 128 -26.98 9.91 0.66
C TYR A 128 -26.15 8.61 0.64
N PRO A 129 -25.44 8.30 1.72
CA PRO A 129 -25.15 9.15 2.90
C PRO A 129 -24.12 10.25 2.58
N PRO A 130 -24.19 11.43 3.25
CA PRO A 130 -23.43 12.63 2.83
C PRO A 130 -21.92 12.42 2.75
N GLY A 131 -21.32 11.65 3.66
CA GLY A 131 -19.88 11.36 3.65
C GLY A 131 -19.42 10.50 2.46
N LYS A 132 -20.28 9.60 1.94
CA LYS A 132 -20.00 8.85 0.71
C LYS A 132 -20.15 9.73 -0.53
N TRP A 133 -21.14 10.59 -0.52
CA TRP A 133 -21.39 11.55 -1.61
C TRP A 133 -20.22 12.51 -1.79
N LEU A 134 -19.75 13.16 -0.72
CA LEU A 134 -18.58 14.05 -0.78
C LEU A 134 -17.32 13.33 -1.28
N ARG A 135 -17.10 12.08 -0.89
CA ARG A 135 -15.99 11.26 -1.43
C ARG A 135 -16.15 10.97 -2.91
N SER A 136 -17.38 10.70 -3.35
CA SER A 136 -17.68 10.48 -4.76
C SER A 136 -17.38 11.73 -5.59
N LEU A 137 -17.74 12.92 -5.09
CA LEU A 137 -17.40 14.19 -5.74
C LEU A 137 -15.88 14.42 -5.77
N HIS A 138 -15.18 14.09 -4.69
CA HIS A 138 -13.72 14.22 -4.65
C HIS A 138 -13.02 13.35 -5.72
N HIS A 139 -13.57 12.20 -6.05
CA HIS A 139 -13.01 11.34 -7.11
C HIS A 139 -13.02 12.03 -8.48
N TRP A 140 -13.96 12.92 -8.77
CA TRP A 140 -13.96 13.67 -10.04
C TRP A 140 -12.74 14.58 -10.21
N CYS A 141 -12.16 15.07 -9.11
CA CYS A 141 -10.90 15.81 -9.15
C CYS A 141 -9.72 14.96 -9.65
N TRP A 142 -9.87 13.63 -9.61
CA TRP A 142 -8.87 12.66 -10.06
C TRP A 142 -9.10 12.16 -11.49
N LEU A 143 -10.11 12.67 -12.20
CA LEU A 143 -10.49 12.17 -13.53
C LEU A 143 -9.32 12.17 -14.52
N PHE A 144 -8.51 13.23 -14.49
CA PHE A 144 -7.35 13.42 -15.37
C PHE A 144 -6.01 13.35 -14.61
N ARG A 145 -6.04 13.08 -13.30
CA ARG A 145 -4.85 12.96 -12.48
C ARG A 145 -4.31 11.53 -12.57
N THR A 146 -3.05 11.40 -12.92
CA THR A 146 -2.39 10.11 -12.96
C THR A 146 -2.18 9.57 -11.55
N TYR A 147 -2.62 8.34 -11.31
CA TYR A 147 -2.26 7.59 -10.11
C TYR A 147 -0.79 7.19 -10.20
N LYS A 148 -0.07 7.34 -9.09
CA LYS A 148 1.35 7.02 -9.02
C LYS A 148 1.61 6.17 -7.78
N VAL A 149 2.49 5.19 -7.94
CA VAL A 149 2.94 4.30 -6.87
C VAL A 149 4.46 4.37 -6.81
N ALA A 150 4.99 4.64 -5.63
CA ALA A 150 6.42 4.49 -5.37
C ALA A 150 6.71 3.00 -5.16
N CYS A 151 7.66 2.48 -5.92
CA CYS A 151 8.12 1.10 -5.86
C CYS A 151 9.61 1.10 -5.51
N VAL A 152 10.00 0.35 -4.48
CA VAL A 152 11.40 0.19 -4.09
C VAL A 152 11.77 -1.27 -3.94
N VAL A 153 12.99 -1.60 -4.36
CA VAL A 153 13.64 -2.88 -4.12
C VAL A 153 14.86 -2.61 -3.27
N LEU A 154 14.89 -3.24 -2.12
CA LEU A 154 15.90 -3.05 -1.09
C LEU A 154 16.61 -4.39 -0.80
N ARG A 155 17.91 -4.36 -0.52
CA ARG A 155 18.68 -5.53 -0.10
C ARG A 155 19.25 -5.29 1.29
N LYS A 156 18.97 -6.21 2.21
CA LYS A 156 19.51 -6.13 3.57
C LYS A 156 21.03 -6.34 3.56
N ARG A 157 21.75 -5.46 4.25
CA ARG A 157 23.21 -5.58 4.47
C ARG A 157 23.59 -6.78 5.31
#